data_2b3c0b6c62249a113e6ce44a5713540b
#
_entry.id   2b3c0b6c62249a113e6ce44a5713540b
#
_cell.length_a   1.000
_cell.length_b   1.000
_cell.length_c   1.000
_cell.angle_alpha   90.00
_cell.angle_beta   90.00
_cell.angle_gamma   90.00
#
_symmetry.space_group_name_H-M   'P 1'
#
loop_
_entity.id
_entity.type
_entity.pdbx_description
1 polymer ?
#
loop_
_entity_poly.entity_id
_entity_poly.type
_entity_poly.pdbx_seq_one_letter_code
_entity_poly.pdbx_strand_id
1 'polypeptide(L)'
;LEKAAEQRNADAQNKLGEYYIGVGVETRKAFELFQKAAENGSKEAQRNLGKCYMKGLGVNKLPAEAVKYYKKAAEQGDAEAQYLFATCLFIGNAVTQNVKQAVEYYQKSAQQEYMKAINDLGVCYARGIGVPKDGKEALAHFGAASEGDHGFYVADSNVAYCYQNGIGVEKDKHRADVLYIVAEAKEDASRMSKAIKQMSRDVFAGKQTKTTMDEILKMNKSFERSKEKASNRKRLRMALEMDF
;
A
#
# COMPACT_ATOMS: atom_id res chain seq x y z
N LEU A 1 25.71 15.58 -1.96
CA LEU A 1 24.91 15.15 -0.79
C LEU A 1 25.78 15.10 0.47
N GLU A 2 26.95 14.48 0.45
CA GLU A 2 27.83 14.34 1.63
C GLU A 2 28.20 15.70 2.25
N LYS A 3 28.73 16.64 1.47
CA LYS A 3 29.06 18.00 1.96
C LYS A 3 27.87 18.72 2.60
N ALA A 4 26.67 18.59 2.03
CA ALA A 4 25.46 19.21 2.60
C ALA A 4 24.99 18.49 3.88
N ALA A 5 25.15 17.17 3.96
CA ALA A 5 24.86 16.39 5.15
C ALA A 5 25.81 16.73 6.30
N GLU A 6 27.10 16.97 6.03
CA GLU A 6 28.09 17.47 6.97
C GLU A 6 27.74 18.86 7.52
N GLN A 7 27.12 19.71 6.69
CA GLN A 7 26.62 21.04 7.08
C GLN A 7 25.30 21.01 7.88
N ARG A 8 24.90 19.86 8.41
CA ARG A 8 23.69 19.64 9.21
C ARG A 8 22.37 19.92 8.48
N ASN A 9 22.37 19.86 7.15
CA ASN A 9 21.14 19.94 6.38
C ASN A 9 20.34 18.63 6.56
N ALA A 10 19.19 18.71 7.23
CA ALA A 10 18.36 17.55 7.57
C ALA A 10 17.88 16.78 6.34
N ASP A 11 17.50 17.48 5.27
CA ASP A 11 17.05 16.86 4.03
C ASP A 11 18.18 16.11 3.32
N ALA A 12 19.40 16.69 3.33
CA ALA A 12 20.56 16.04 2.75
C ALA A 12 20.97 14.79 3.57
N GLN A 13 20.91 14.88 4.90
CA GLN A 13 21.16 13.75 5.80
C GLN A 13 20.13 12.64 5.56
N ASN A 14 18.84 12.97 5.47
CA ASN A 14 17.80 11.99 5.19
C ASN A 14 18.02 11.31 3.83
N LYS A 15 18.24 12.07 2.76
CA LYS A 15 18.47 11.53 1.40
C LYS A 15 19.73 10.66 1.33
N LEU A 16 20.78 11.03 2.02
CA LEU A 16 22.00 10.21 2.10
C LEU A 16 21.76 8.91 2.85
N GLY A 17 21.00 8.96 3.96
CA GLY A 17 20.55 7.77 4.68
C GLY A 17 19.71 6.83 3.81
N GLU A 18 18.78 7.36 3.03
CA GLU A 18 17.98 6.59 2.07
C GLU A 18 18.84 5.92 1.00
N TYR A 19 19.83 6.62 0.49
CA TYR A 19 20.80 6.06 -0.45
C TYR A 19 21.53 4.86 0.15
N TYR A 20 22.08 4.97 1.37
CA TYR A 20 22.79 3.86 2.02
C TYR A 20 21.88 2.65 2.29
N ILE A 21 20.61 2.87 2.66
CA ILE A 21 19.63 1.79 2.78
C ILE A 21 19.34 1.15 1.43
N GLY A 22 19.19 1.96 0.36
CA GLY A 22 18.86 1.48 -0.98
C GLY A 22 19.94 0.58 -1.60
N VAL A 23 21.22 0.90 -1.36
CA VAL A 23 22.34 0.07 -1.83
C VAL A 23 22.67 -1.10 -0.89
N GLY A 24 22.01 -1.19 0.27
CA GLY A 24 22.20 -2.28 1.23
C GLY A 24 23.56 -2.28 1.95
N VAL A 25 24.32 -1.19 1.83
CA VAL A 25 25.63 -1.03 2.44
C VAL A 25 25.52 0.01 3.55
N GLU A 26 26.30 -0.18 4.63
CA GLU A 26 26.44 0.81 5.70
C GLU A 26 25.12 1.23 6.38
N THR A 27 24.25 0.28 6.65
CA THR A 27 22.97 0.52 7.34
C THR A 27 23.12 1.26 8.68
N ARG A 28 24.27 1.10 9.37
CA ARG A 28 24.59 1.84 10.60
C ARG A 28 24.79 3.33 10.33
N LYS A 29 25.51 3.69 9.27
CA LYS A 29 25.64 5.11 8.87
C LYS A 29 24.32 5.72 8.47
N ALA A 30 23.46 4.95 7.76
CA ALA A 30 22.12 5.40 7.44
C ALA A 30 21.31 5.70 8.70
N PHE A 31 21.35 4.82 9.69
CA PHE A 31 20.69 5.03 10.98
C PHE A 31 21.16 6.31 11.66
N GLU A 32 22.48 6.53 11.75
CA GLU A 32 23.09 7.72 12.38
C GLU A 32 22.70 9.02 11.64
N LEU A 33 22.58 8.96 10.30
CA LEU A 33 22.12 10.09 9.48
C LEU A 33 20.63 10.40 9.73
N PHE A 34 19.77 9.37 9.76
CA PHE A 34 18.36 9.55 10.09
C PHE A 34 18.19 10.08 11.51
N GLN A 35 19.02 9.64 12.46
CA GLN A 35 18.97 10.15 13.84
C GLN A 35 19.27 11.66 13.88
N LYS A 36 20.37 12.10 13.26
CA LYS A 36 20.72 13.52 13.18
C LYS A 36 19.65 14.37 12.49
N ALA A 37 19.10 13.88 11.38
CA ALA A 37 18.04 14.58 10.65
C ALA A 37 16.74 14.63 11.45
N ALA A 38 16.39 13.56 12.16
CA ALA A 38 15.20 13.48 13.02
C ALA A 38 15.29 14.41 14.24
N GLU A 39 16.48 14.55 14.83
CA GLU A 39 16.76 15.52 15.91
C GLU A 39 16.59 16.97 15.42
N ASN A 40 16.91 17.25 14.15
CA ASN A 40 16.65 18.52 13.48
C ASN A 40 15.18 18.69 12.99
N GLY A 41 14.27 17.80 13.38
CA GLY A 41 12.84 17.94 13.17
C GLY A 41 12.32 17.37 11.84
N SER A 42 13.17 16.77 10.96
CA SER A 42 12.70 16.19 9.70
C SER A 42 11.70 15.05 9.96
N LYS A 43 10.47 15.20 9.51
CA LYS A 43 9.42 14.18 9.59
C LYS A 43 9.75 12.93 8.78
N GLU A 44 10.38 13.10 7.61
CA GLU A 44 10.83 12.02 6.75
C GLU A 44 11.93 11.19 7.46
N ALA A 45 12.86 11.86 8.10
CA ALA A 45 13.92 11.18 8.86
C ALA A 45 13.36 10.47 10.10
N GLN A 46 12.41 11.06 10.80
CA GLN A 46 11.70 10.40 11.91
C GLN A 46 10.99 9.14 11.45
N ARG A 47 10.27 9.19 10.32
CA ARG A 47 9.65 8.01 9.71
C ARG A 47 10.71 6.94 9.37
N ASN A 48 11.81 7.33 8.72
CA ASN A 48 12.89 6.41 8.33
C ASN A 48 13.62 5.82 9.55
N LEU A 49 13.82 6.60 10.58
CA LEU A 49 14.35 6.13 11.86
C LEU A 49 13.41 5.12 12.52
N GLY A 50 12.11 5.37 12.49
CA GLY A 50 11.09 4.40 12.89
C GLY A 50 11.18 3.08 12.10
N LYS A 51 11.38 3.14 10.78
CA LYS A 51 11.61 1.94 9.96
C LYS A 51 12.88 1.19 10.35
N CYS A 52 13.95 1.91 10.70
CA CYS A 52 15.19 1.30 11.18
C CYS A 52 14.97 0.52 12.48
N TYR A 53 14.28 1.10 13.44
CA TYR A 53 13.94 0.42 14.70
C TYR A 53 12.97 -0.75 14.49
N MET A 54 12.00 -0.62 13.60
CA MET A 54 11.02 -1.69 13.32
C MET A 54 11.68 -2.93 12.70
N LYS A 55 12.65 -2.72 11.81
CA LYS A 55 13.30 -3.79 11.03
C LYS A 55 14.67 -4.21 11.59
N GLY A 56 15.27 -3.44 12.49
CA GLY A 56 16.64 -3.67 12.97
C GLY A 56 17.70 -3.26 11.94
N LEU A 57 17.50 -2.17 11.19
CA LEU A 57 18.43 -1.70 10.18
C LEU A 57 19.47 -0.77 10.82
N GLY A 58 20.70 -1.24 10.97
CA GLY A 58 21.79 -0.51 11.60
C GLY A 58 21.67 -0.32 13.12
N VAL A 59 20.63 -0.88 13.73
CA VAL A 59 20.32 -0.81 15.17
C VAL A 59 19.57 -2.08 15.59
N ASN A 60 19.53 -2.38 16.89
CA ASN A 60 18.69 -3.44 17.40
C ASN A 60 17.21 -3.17 17.12
N LYS A 61 16.47 -4.23 16.79
CA LYS A 61 15.03 -4.13 16.56
C LYS A 61 14.32 -3.74 17.86
N LEU A 62 13.67 -2.58 17.87
CA LEU A 62 12.96 -2.00 18.99
C LEU A 62 11.62 -1.43 18.53
N PRO A 63 10.57 -2.26 18.37
CA PRO A 63 9.26 -1.82 17.82
C PRO A 63 8.61 -0.69 18.62
N ALA A 64 8.80 -0.65 19.94
CA ALA A 64 8.25 0.42 20.78
C ALA A 64 8.86 1.80 20.43
N GLU A 65 10.16 1.85 20.14
CA GLU A 65 10.81 3.08 19.66
C GLU A 65 10.33 3.44 18.26
N ALA A 66 10.17 2.43 17.37
CA ALA A 66 9.64 2.67 16.04
C ALA A 66 8.27 3.36 16.07
N VAL A 67 7.34 2.88 16.92
CA VAL A 67 6.01 3.48 17.09
C VAL A 67 6.08 4.93 17.57
N LYS A 68 6.99 5.26 18.48
CA LYS A 68 7.19 6.65 18.95
C LYS A 68 7.61 7.56 17.80
N TYR A 69 8.53 7.12 16.95
CA TYR A 69 8.98 7.90 15.80
C TYR A 69 7.93 7.99 14.70
N TYR A 70 7.19 6.92 14.43
CA TYR A 70 6.05 6.97 13.52
C TYR A 70 5.00 7.97 13.99
N LYS A 71 4.66 7.97 15.29
CA LYS A 71 3.73 8.92 15.87
C LYS A 71 4.22 10.36 15.69
N LYS A 72 5.48 10.66 16.02
CA LYS A 72 6.06 12.01 15.85
C LYS A 72 5.97 12.49 14.40
N ALA A 73 6.34 11.66 13.43
CA ALA A 73 6.27 12.02 12.01
C ALA A 73 4.81 12.16 11.53
N ALA A 74 3.90 11.29 12.00
CA ALA A 74 2.48 11.34 11.68
C ALA A 74 1.81 12.63 12.19
N GLU A 75 2.16 13.08 13.39
CA GLU A 75 1.70 14.35 13.97
C GLU A 75 2.20 15.57 13.18
N GLN A 76 3.35 15.46 12.52
CA GLN A 76 3.86 16.47 11.59
C GLN A 76 3.27 16.35 10.17
N GLY A 77 2.31 15.45 9.95
CA GLY A 77 1.62 15.30 8.67
C GLY A 77 2.38 14.49 7.62
N ASP A 78 3.33 13.61 7.99
CA ASP A 78 3.91 12.66 7.02
C ASP A 78 2.89 11.57 6.69
N ALA A 79 2.49 11.47 5.43
CA ALA A 79 1.42 10.55 5.00
C ALA A 79 1.79 9.08 5.22
N GLU A 80 3.03 8.69 4.92
CA GLU A 80 3.48 7.30 5.13
C GLU A 80 3.61 6.99 6.63
N ALA A 81 4.07 7.93 7.46
CA ALA A 81 4.13 7.72 8.90
C ALA A 81 2.73 7.62 9.53
N GLN A 82 1.76 8.41 9.03
CA GLN A 82 0.35 8.29 9.44
C GLN A 82 -0.16 6.87 9.15
N TYR A 83 0.11 6.33 7.97
CA TYR A 83 -0.23 4.96 7.62
C TYR A 83 0.47 3.94 8.51
N LEU A 84 1.79 4.07 8.72
CA LEU A 84 2.56 3.13 9.54
C LEU A 84 2.12 3.14 11.01
N PHE A 85 1.84 4.31 11.55
CA PHE A 85 1.32 4.45 12.91
C PHE A 85 -0.09 3.86 13.03
N ALA A 86 -0.95 4.14 12.04
CA ALA A 86 -2.28 3.54 11.95
C ALA A 86 -2.21 2.01 11.94
N THR A 87 -1.30 1.44 11.15
CA THR A 87 -1.10 -0.02 11.09
C THR A 87 -0.65 -0.58 12.45
N CYS A 88 0.25 0.11 13.16
CA CYS A 88 0.64 -0.31 14.51
C CYS A 88 -0.54 -0.28 15.49
N LEU A 89 -1.39 0.75 15.45
CA LEU A 89 -2.60 0.86 16.27
C LEU A 89 -3.64 -0.19 15.90
N PHE A 90 -3.77 -0.49 14.61
CA PHE A 90 -4.75 -1.45 14.09
C PHE A 90 -4.45 -2.87 14.56
N ILE A 91 -3.18 -3.26 14.54
CA ILE A 91 -2.73 -4.61 14.93
C ILE A 91 -2.44 -4.70 16.42
N GLY A 92 -2.13 -3.60 17.10
CA GLY A 92 -1.64 -3.60 18.47
C GLY A 92 -0.14 -3.92 18.56
N ASN A 93 0.64 -3.59 17.52
CA ASN A 93 2.06 -3.89 17.49
C ASN A 93 2.86 -2.84 18.25
N ALA A 94 3.39 -3.23 19.41
CA ALA A 94 4.16 -2.40 20.34
C ALA A 94 3.42 -1.13 20.83
N VAL A 95 2.10 -1.13 20.70
CA VAL A 95 1.17 -0.12 21.20
C VAL A 95 -0.16 -0.80 21.50
N THR A 96 -0.93 -0.28 22.44
CA THR A 96 -2.29 -0.77 22.71
C THR A 96 -3.15 -0.63 21.44
N GLN A 97 -3.79 -1.71 21.05
CA GLN A 97 -4.68 -1.72 19.89
C GLN A 97 -5.79 -0.67 20.04
N ASN A 98 -5.94 0.16 19.01
CA ASN A 98 -7.00 1.15 18.94
C ASN A 98 -7.45 1.33 17.49
N VAL A 99 -8.40 0.53 17.09
CA VAL A 99 -8.90 0.46 15.72
C VAL A 99 -9.57 1.78 15.28
N LYS A 100 -10.30 2.47 16.17
CA LYS A 100 -10.92 3.76 15.83
C LYS A 100 -9.86 4.81 15.51
N GLN A 101 -8.85 4.93 16.35
CA GLN A 101 -7.74 5.84 16.11
C GLN A 101 -6.93 5.44 14.87
N ALA A 102 -6.76 4.15 14.61
CA ALA A 102 -6.12 3.68 13.39
C ALA A 102 -6.84 4.17 12.13
N VAL A 103 -8.17 4.05 12.10
CA VAL A 103 -8.98 4.55 10.97
C VAL A 103 -8.84 6.05 10.79
N GLU A 104 -8.81 6.85 11.87
CA GLU A 104 -8.57 8.30 11.77
C GLU A 104 -7.22 8.63 11.12
N TYR A 105 -6.16 7.89 11.47
CA TYR A 105 -4.85 8.08 10.86
C TYR A 105 -4.79 7.54 9.42
N TYR A 106 -5.49 6.46 9.10
CA TYR A 106 -5.65 6.02 7.70
C TYR A 106 -6.36 7.09 6.87
N GLN A 107 -7.42 7.73 7.40
CA GLN A 107 -8.12 8.83 6.72
C GLN A 107 -7.19 10.02 6.46
N LYS A 108 -6.39 10.45 7.45
CA LYS A 108 -5.41 11.53 7.27
C LYS A 108 -4.38 11.20 6.20
N SER A 109 -3.91 9.95 6.16
CA SER A 109 -2.97 9.48 5.15
C SER A 109 -3.62 9.40 3.76
N ALA A 110 -4.87 8.91 3.68
CA ALA A 110 -5.64 8.81 2.45
C ALA A 110 -5.97 10.17 1.84
N GLN A 111 -6.22 11.19 2.66
CA GLN A 111 -6.40 12.59 2.20
C GLN A 111 -5.16 13.15 1.51
N GLN A 112 -4.00 12.58 1.75
CA GLN A 112 -2.74 12.87 1.05
C GLN A 112 -2.44 11.88 -0.08
N GLU A 113 -3.46 11.17 -0.56
CA GLU A 113 -3.38 10.22 -1.69
C GLU A 113 -2.40 9.06 -1.45
N TYR A 114 -2.18 8.65 -0.19
CA TYR A 114 -1.36 7.49 0.10
C TYR A 114 -2.14 6.20 -0.20
N MET A 115 -1.86 5.57 -1.33
CA MET A 115 -2.66 4.47 -1.90
C MET A 115 -2.88 3.29 -0.94
N LYS A 116 -1.89 2.95 -0.11
CA LYS A 116 -2.05 1.87 0.88
C LYS A 116 -3.10 2.22 1.94
N ALA A 117 -3.14 3.49 2.38
CA ALA A 117 -4.13 3.93 3.36
C ALA A 117 -5.53 3.96 2.74
N ILE A 118 -5.66 4.40 1.48
CA ILE A 118 -6.93 4.38 0.75
C ILE A 118 -7.44 2.94 0.65
N ASN A 119 -6.59 2.00 0.25
CA ASN A 119 -6.95 0.58 0.17
C ASN A 119 -7.40 0.03 1.54
N ASP A 120 -6.64 0.29 2.61
CA ASP A 120 -6.94 -0.27 3.92
C ASP A 120 -8.20 0.35 4.54
N LEU A 121 -8.54 1.60 4.19
CA LEU A 121 -9.86 2.16 4.46
C LEU A 121 -10.96 1.40 3.74
N GLY A 122 -10.77 1.03 2.48
CA GLY A 122 -11.68 0.16 1.76
C GLY A 122 -11.93 -1.15 2.49
N VAL A 123 -10.89 -1.77 3.06
CA VAL A 123 -11.02 -2.98 3.90
C VAL A 123 -11.82 -2.68 5.18
N CYS A 124 -11.55 -1.54 5.84
CA CYS A 124 -12.29 -1.14 7.03
C CYS A 124 -13.79 -0.99 6.75
N TYR A 125 -14.18 -0.32 5.66
CA TYR A 125 -15.58 -0.19 5.24
C TYR A 125 -16.21 -1.52 4.80
N ALA A 126 -15.48 -2.36 4.08
CA ALA A 126 -15.99 -3.66 3.63
C ALA A 126 -16.36 -4.58 4.81
N ARG A 127 -15.60 -4.49 5.89
CA ARG A 127 -15.76 -5.33 7.09
C ARG A 127 -16.50 -4.66 8.25
N GLY A 128 -16.62 -3.34 8.25
CA GLY A 128 -17.15 -2.56 9.39
C GLY A 128 -16.15 -2.50 10.56
N ILE A 129 -14.86 -2.38 10.26
CA ILE A 129 -13.81 -2.35 11.29
C ILE A 129 -13.48 -0.87 11.61
N GLY A 130 -13.82 -0.43 12.80
CA GLY A 130 -13.62 0.95 13.26
C GLY A 130 -14.57 1.99 12.64
N VAL A 131 -15.30 1.61 11.59
CA VAL A 131 -16.34 2.38 10.89
C VAL A 131 -17.56 1.50 10.64
N PRO A 132 -18.75 2.05 10.42
CA PRO A 132 -19.90 1.28 9.97
C PRO A 132 -19.59 0.56 8.65
N LYS A 133 -20.08 -0.67 8.52
CA LYS A 133 -19.90 -1.44 7.27
C LYS A 133 -20.63 -0.74 6.13
N ASP A 134 -19.89 -0.44 5.06
CA ASP A 134 -20.42 0.15 3.83
C ASP A 134 -19.69 -0.40 2.61
N GLY A 135 -20.39 -1.22 1.83
CA GLY A 135 -19.82 -1.84 0.63
C GLY A 135 -19.58 -0.84 -0.50
N LYS A 136 -20.37 0.25 -0.59
CA LYS A 136 -20.19 1.27 -1.64
C LYS A 136 -18.95 2.09 -1.36
N GLU A 137 -18.77 2.53 -0.11
CA GLU A 137 -17.55 3.22 0.32
C GLU A 137 -16.32 2.31 0.15
N ALA A 138 -16.43 1.02 0.49
CA ALA A 138 -15.35 0.07 0.27
C ALA A 138 -14.92 0.02 -1.20
N LEU A 139 -15.89 -0.14 -2.11
CA LEU A 139 -15.62 -0.20 -3.55
C LEU A 139 -15.03 1.11 -4.08
N ALA A 140 -15.53 2.26 -3.62
CA ALA A 140 -15.01 3.57 -3.99
C ALA A 140 -13.54 3.73 -3.57
N HIS A 141 -13.19 3.35 -2.34
CA HIS A 141 -11.82 3.38 -1.85
C HIS A 141 -10.90 2.42 -2.63
N PHE A 142 -11.34 1.18 -2.89
CA PHE A 142 -10.54 0.25 -3.68
C PHE A 142 -10.33 0.76 -5.12
N GLY A 143 -11.37 1.35 -5.74
CA GLY A 143 -11.28 1.97 -7.05
C GLY A 143 -10.26 3.10 -7.07
N ALA A 144 -10.35 4.04 -6.15
CA ALA A 144 -9.40 5.15 -6.02
C ALA A 144 -7.94 4.66 -5.82
N ALA A 145 -7.74 3.64 -4.99
CA ALA A 145 -6.40 3.06 -4.81
C ALA A 145 -5.88 2.33 -6.05
N SER A 146 -6.77 1.79 -6.90
CA SER A 146 -6.41 1.10 -8.13
C SER A 146 -6.04 2.05 -9.28
N GLU A 147 -6.66 3.24 -9.33
CA GLU A 147 -6.41 4.26 -10.35
C GLU A 147 -5.11 5.02 -10.15
N GLY A 148 -4.49 4.95 -8.98
CA GLY A 148 -3.22 5.60 -8.69
C GLY A 148 -2.10 5.16 -9.63
N ASP A 149 -1.21 6.10 -9.95
CA ASP A 149 -0.17 5.98 -11.00
C ASP A 149 0.81 4.79 -10.85
N HIS A 150 0.85 4.14 -9.72
CA HIS A 150 1.82 3.09 -9.40
C HIS A 150 1.27 1.67 -9.42
N GLY A 151 0.09 1.46 -10.01
CA GLY A 151 -0.45 0.12 -10.24
C GLY A 151 -0.52 -0.71 -8.96
N PHE A 152 -1.23 -0.22 -7.95
CA PHE A 152 -1.41 -0.93 -6.70
C PHE A 152 -2.35 -2.13 -6.92
N TYR A 153 -1.80 -3.22 -7.49
CA TYR A 153 -2.52 -4.42 -7.90
C TYR A 153 -3.36 -5.08 -6.78
N VAL A 154 -3.02 -4.82 -5.53
CA VAL A 154 -3.81 -5.29 -4.38
C VAL A 154 -5.20 -4.65 -4.39
N ALA A 155 -5.30 -3.36 -4.73
CA ALA A 155 -6.58 -2.67 -4.85
C ALA A 155 -7.41 -3.21 -6.03
N ASP A 156 -6.77 -3.52 -7.16
CA ASP A 156 -7.45 -4.18 -8.30
C ASP A 156 -8.07 -5.51 -7.88
N SER A 157 -7.33 -6.32 -7.12
CA SER A 157 -7.82 -7.60 -6.58
C SER A 157 -8.99 -7.39 -5.62
N ASN A 158 -8.97 -6.33 -4.80
CA ASN A 158 -10.07 -5.99 -3.90
C ASN A 158 -11.32 -5.53 -4.67
N VAL A 159 -11.16 -4.76 -5.75
CA VAL A 159 -12.27 -4.41 -6.65
C VAL A 159 -12.86 -5.67 -7.29
N ALA A 160 -12.02 -6.58 -7.78
CA ALA A 160 -12.46 -7.87 -8.32
C ALA A 160 -13.27 -8.67 -7.28
N TYR A 161 -12.80 -8.71 -6.05
CA TYR A 161 -13.49 -9.36 -4.94
C TYR A 161 -14.86 -8.73 -4.65
N CYS A 162 -14.99 -7.41 -4.75
CA CYS A 162 -16.27 -6.72 -4.61
C CYS A 162 -17.27 -7.17 -5.67
N TYR A 163 -16.87 -7.24 -6.95
CA TYR A 163 -17.73 -7.74 -8.02
C TYR A 163 -18.08 -9.23 -7.85
N GLN A 164 -17.14 -10.05 -7.41
CA GLN A 164 -17.37 -11.48 -7.19
C GLN A 164 -18.42 -11.73 -6.10
N ASN A 165 -18.41 -10.92 -5.05
CA ASN A 165 -19.24 -11.15 -3.85
C ASN A 165 -20.45 -10.20 -3.73
N GLY A 166 -20.54 -9.19 -4.58
CA GLY A 166 -21.63 -8.18 -4.53
C GLY A 166 -21.43 -7.21 -3.36
N ILE A 167 -20.21 -6.77 -3.10
CA ILE A 167 -19.91 -5.79 -2.05
C ILE A 167 -19.99 -4.39 -2.65
N GLY A 168 -21.05 -3.65 -2.32
CA GLY A 168 -21.29 -2.30 -2.83
C GLY A 168 -21.67 -2.22 -4.31
N VAL A 169 -21.78 -3.34 -4.99
CA VAL A 169 -22.09 -3.47 -6.41
C VAL A 169 -22.85 -4.76 -6.68
N GLU A 170 -23.60 -4.84 -7.77
CA GLU A 170 -24.21 -6.10 -8.21
C GLU A 170 -23.11 -7.12 -8.56
N LYS A 171 -23.39 -8.41 -8.23
CA LYS A 171 -22.46 -9.49 -8.55
C LYS A 171 -22.24 -9.62 -10.05
N ASP A 172 -21.00 -9.57 -10.46
CA ASP A 172 -20.54 -9.79 -11.84
C ASP A 172 -19.26 -10.63 -11.84
N LYS A 173 -19.44 -11.93 -11.94
CA LYS A 173 -18.32 -12.88 -11.93
C LYS A 173 -17.39 -12.68 -13.12
N HIS A 174 -17.95 -12.37 -14.31
CA HIS A 174 -17.13 -12.18 -15.50
C HIS A 174 -16.23 -10.94 -15.37
N ARG A 175 -16.77 -9.84 -14.85
CA ARG A 175 -16.00 -8.64 -14.56
C ARG A 175 -14.94 -8.88 -13.47
N ALA A 176 -15.28 -9.65 -12.44
CA ALA A 176 -14.32 -10.04 -11.41
C ALA A 176 -13.14 -10.83 -11.99
N ASP A 177 -13.41 -11.83 -12.84
CA ASP A 177 -12.37 -12.63 -13.48
C ASP A 177 -11.42 -11.77 -14.32
N VAL A 178 -11.95 -10.82 -15.10
CA VAL A 178 -11.14 -9.86 -15.87
C VAL A 178 -10.27 -9.00 -14.96
N LEU A 179 -10.83 -8.46 -13.88
CA LEU A 179 -10.09 -7.61 -12.94
C LEU A 179 -8.98 -8.37 -12.20
N TYR A 180 -9.20 -9.64 -11.85
CA TYR A 180 -8.13 -10.48 -11.30
C TYR A 180 -6.99 -10.66 -12.30
N ILE A 181 -7.31 -10.90 -13.58
CA ILE A 181 -6.28 -10.99 -14.64
C ILE A 181 -5.49 -9.70 -14.77
N VAL A 182 -6.18 -8.55 -14.71
CA VAL A 182 -5.54 -7.23 -14.75
C VAL A 182 -4.62 -7.03 -13.54
N ALA A 183 -5.07 -7.42 -12.34
CA ALA A 183 -4.25 -7.35 -11.13
C ALA A 183 -2.99 -8.22 -11.26
N GLU A 184 -3.13 -9.45 -11.76
CA GLU A 184 -1.99 -10.35 -12.04
C GLU A 184 -1.01 -9.72 -13.02
N ALA A 185 -1.54 -9.17 -14.08
CA ALA A 185 -0.75 -8.54 -15.11
C ALA A 185 0.01 -7.31 -14.60
N LYS A 186 -0.56 -6.51 -13.67
CA LYS A 186 0.13 -5.39 -13.02
C LYS A 186 1.26 -5.86 -12.07
N GLU A 187 1.09 -7.00 -11.41
CA GLU A 187 2.13 -7.59 -10.54
C GLU A 187 3.37 -7.99 -11.34
N ASP A 188 3.18 -8.50 -12.55
CA ASP A 188 4.27 -8.90 -13.48
C ASP A 188 4.74 -7.71 -14.37
N ALA A 189 4.69 -6.49 -13.86
CA ALA A 189 4.86 -5.21 -14.57
C ALA A 189 6.09 -5.08 -15.50
N SER A 190 7.07 -5.99 -15.40
CA SER A 190 8.24 -6.03 -16.31
C SER A 190 7.90 -6.53 -17.73
N ARG A 191 6.66 -7.02 -17.98
CA ARG A 191 6.27 -7.67 -19.25
C ARG A 191 5.08 -7.02 -19.97
N MET A 192 4.56 -5.88 -19.47
CA MET A 192 3.27 -5.37 -19.91
C MET A 192 3.33 -4.33 -21.02
N SER A 193 2.54 -4.56 -22.07
CA SER A 193 2.36 -3.61 -23.15
C SER A 193 1.39 -2.45 -22.76
N LYS A 194 1.58 -1.28 -23.42
CA LYS A 194 0.73 -0.09 -23.30
C LYS A 194 -0.79 -0.38 -23.42
N ALA A 195 -1.13 -1.43 -24.18
CA ALA A 195 -2.51 -1.85 -24.44
C ALA A 195 -3.25 -2.31 -23.18
N ILE A 196 -2.59 -3.06 -22.29
CA ILE A 196 -3.23 -3.60 -21.09
C ILE A 196 -3.49 -2.48 -20.06
N LYS A 197 -2.61 -1.48 -19.97
CA LYS A 197 -2.86 -0.30 -19.13
C LYS A 197 -4.10 0.47 -19.58
N GLN A 198 -4.32 0.58 -20.89
CA GLN A 198 -5.51 1.23 -21.44
C GLN A 198 -6.77 0.40 -21.18
N MET A 199 -6.70 -0.92 -21.40
CA MET A 199 -7.81 -1.84 -21.12
C MET A 199 -8.22 -1.81 -19.64
N SER A 200 -7.26 -1.71 -18.73
CA SER A 200 -7.53 -1.53 -17.30
C SER A 200 -8.40 -0.31 -17.03
N ARG A 201 -8.04 0.86 -17.60
CA ARG A 201 -8.81 2.11 -17.44
C ARG A 201 -10.25 1.97 -17.97
N ASP A 202 -10.42 1.29 -19.10
CA ASP A 202 -11.73 1.10 -19.71
C ASP A 202 -12.62 0.16 -18.88
N VAL A 203 -12.05 -0.86 -18.23
CA VAL A 203 -12.77 -1.72 -17.26
C VAL A 203 -13.28 -0.91 -16.08
N PHE A 204 -12.41 -0.11 -15.46
CA PHE A 204 -12.79 0.71 -14.30
C PHE A 204 -13.81 1.79 -14.67
N ALA A 205 -13.72 2.38 -15.86
CA ALA A 205 -14.65 3.39 -16.34
C ALA A 205 -16.03 2.83 -16.73
N GLY A 206 -16.27 1.52 -16.64
CA GLY A 206 -17.52 0.91 -17.06
C GLY A 206 -17.80 0.94 -18.58
N LYS A 207 -16.78 1.29 -19.37
CA LYS A 207 -16.86 1.45 -20.83
C LYS A 207 -16.66 0.15 -21.61
N GLN A 208 -16.74 -1.02 -20.95
CA GLN A 208 -16.40 -2.27 -21.61
C GLN A 208 -17.46 -2.79 -22.53
N THR A 209 -17.03 -3.11 -23.74
CA THR A 209 -17.76 -3.98 -24.66
C THR A 209 -17.40 -5.45 -24.41
N LYS A 210 -18.32 -6.36 -24.71
CA LYS A 210 -18.10 -7.82 -24.67
C LYS A 210 -16.82 -8.23 -25.44
N THR A 211 -16.54 -7.56 -26.55
CA THR A 211 -15.36 -7.78 -27.39
C THR A 211 -14.04 -7.54 -26.64
N THR A 212 -13.94 -6.45 -25.87
CA THR A 212 -12.73 -6.13 -25.09
C THR A 212 -12.48 -7.16 -23.99
N MET A 213 -13.57 -7.66 -23.36
CA MET A 213 -13.49 -8.72 -22.35
C MET A 213 -13.02 -10.04 -22.96
N ASP A 214 -13.54 -10.41 -24.14
CA ASP A 214 -13.14 -11.62 -24.84
C ASP A 214 -11.67 -11.58 -25.31
N GLU A 215 -11.18 -10.40 -25.69
CA GLU A 215 -9.75 -10.21 -26.04
C GLU A 215 -8.84 -10.38 -24.83
N ILE A 216 -9.18 -9.80 -23.68
CA ILE A 216 -8.44 -9.98 -22.42
C ILE A 216 -8.43 -11.45 -22.02
N LEU A 217 -9.57 -12.13 -22.09
CA LEU A 217 -9.68 -13.56 -21.78
C LEU A 217 -8.87 -14.45 -22.75
N LYS A 218 -8.83 -14.11 -24.04
CA LYS A 218 -7.98 -14.79 -25.03
C LYS A 218 -6.49 -14.61 -24.74
N MET A 219 -6.07 -13.41 -24.37
CA MET A 219 -4.69 -13.14 -23.97
C MET A 219 -4.30 -13.96 -22.73
N ASN A 220 -5.20 -14.12 -21.75
CA ASN A 220 -4.94 -14.93 -20.55
C ASN A 220 -4.74 -16.43 -20.87
N LYS A 221 -5.51 -17.01 -21.78
CA LYS A 221 -5.34 -18.42 -22.17
C LYS A 221 -3.92 -18.75 -22.70
N SER A 222 -3.25 -17.75 -23.27
CA SER A 222 -1.84 -17.90 -23.67
C SER A 222 -0.88 -17.79 -22.48
N PHE A 223 -1.29 -17.09 -21.42
CA PHE A 223 -0.51 -16.86 -20.18
C PHE A 223 -0.65 -18.03 -19.19
N GLU A 224 -1.86 -18.61 -19.04
CA GLU A 224 -2.12 -19.75 -18.13
C GLU A 224 -1.30 -20.99 -18.45
N ARG A 225 -0.84 -21.14 -19.69
CA ARG A 225 0.09 -22.23 -20.08
C ARG A 225 1.48 -22.11 -19.44
N SER A 226 1.82 -20.98 -18.85
CA SER A 226 3.16 -20.73 -18.27
C SER A 226 3.22 -20.65 -16.74
N LYS A 227 2.09 -20.58 -16.03
CA LYS A 227 2.08 -20.48 -14.54
C LYS A 227 0.91 -21.21 -13.91
N GLU A 228 1.15 -22.47 -13.53
CA GLU A 228 0.15 -23.30 -12.86
C GLU A 228 -0.10 -22.96 -11.38
N LYS A 229 -1.37 -22.76 -11.05
CA LYS A 229 -2.06 -23.11 -9.77
C LYS A 229 -1.70 -22.51 -8.41
N ALA A 230 -0.60 -21.81 -8.19
CA ALA A 230 -0.25 -21.36 -6.83
C ALA A 230 -0.84 -20.00 -6.43
N SER A 231 -1.30 -19.21 -7.39
CA SER A 231 -1.54 -17.78 -7.23
C SER A 231 -2.92 -17.41 -6.66
N ASN A 232 -3.99 -18.00 -7.16
CA ASN A 232 -5.36 -17.55 -6.83
C ASN A 232 -5.77 -17.74 -5.36
N ARG A 233 -5.32 -18.80 -4.68
CA ARG A 233 -5.62 -19.03 -3.26
C ARG A 233 -4.87 -18.06 -2.33
N LYS A 234 -3.64 -17.69 -2.69
CA LYS A 234 -2.82 -16.77 -1.88
C LYS A 234 -3.33 -15.33 -1.98
N ARG A 235 -3.89 -14.94 -3.13
CA ARG A 235 -4.41 -13.59 -3.41
C ARG A 235 -5.76 -13.31 -2.79
N LEU A 236 -6.67 -14.29 -2.81
CA LEU A 236 -7.93 -14.20 -2.07
C LEU A 236 -7.70 -14.04 -0.56
N ARG A 237 -6.65 -14.68 -0.03
CA ARG A 237 -6.19 -14.46 1.35
C ARG A 237 -5.72 -13.04 1.61
N MET A 238 -5.00 -12.42 0.66
CA MET A 238 -4.50 -11.05 0.82
C MET A 238 -5.59 -9.99 0.65
N ALA A 239 -6.67 -10.27 -0.08
CA ALA A 239 -7.72 -9.29 -0.35
C ALA A 239 -8.57 -8.96 0.89
N LEU A 240 -9.01 -9.94 1.67
CA LEU A 240 -9.85 -9.72 2.87
C LEU A 240 -9.61 -10.75 4.01
N GLU A 241 -8.68 -11.71 3.80
CA GLU A 241 -8.19 -12.60 4.85
C GLU A 241 -6.82 -12.12 5.32
N MET A 242 -6.77 -11.00 6.04
CA MET A 242 -5.65 -10.80 6.94
C MET A 242 -5.99 -11.61 8.20
N ASP A 243 -5.43 -12.81 8.31
CA ASP A 243 -5.33 -13.52 9.59
C ASP A 243 -4.42 -12.66 10.48
N PHE A 244 -4.98 -12.11 11.54
CA PHE A 244 -4.29 -11.46 12.63
C PHE A 244 -3.95 -12.48 13.72
#